data_7a5d42f7faac16c9c3230b657d0bc935
#
_entry.id   7a5d42f7faac16c9c3230b657d0bc935
#
_cell.length_a   1.000
_cell.length_b   1.000
_cell.length_c   1.000
_cell.angle_alpha   90.00
_cell.angle_beta   90.00
_cell.angle_gamma   90.00
#
_symmetry.space_group_name_H-M   'P 1'
#
loop_
_entity.id
_entity.type
_entity.pdbx_description
1 polymer ?
#
loop_
_entity_poly.entity_id
_entity_poly.type
_entity_poly.pdbx_seq_one_letter_code
_entity_poly.pdbx_strand_id
1 'polypeptide(L)'
;DQVLVAMSTGGVYRTSDGGHSWVASNTGIQVGFLPDPFPEFGQCVHKVARNPDRPEQFFAQNHHGVYRSDDGGVTWSSIADGLPSDFGFPVVTHPHRPGVAYLFPLTADRLRYPPEYRARVYRTEDAGASWTGLHAGLPDAPFYPSVLRDALCVDDADPAGVYFGTRSGEVFASADEGDSWSQVAAHLPDVLCVRAATIQ
;
A
#
# COMPACT_ATOMS: atom_id res chain seq x y z
N ASP A 1 20.07 0.50 14.98
CA ASP A 1 18.87 0.49 15.84
C ASP A 1 17.86 1.59 15.44
N GLN A 2 17.65 1.75 14.13
CA GLN A 2 16.61 2.64 13.61
C GLN A 2 15.27 1.90 13.51
N VAL A 3 14.20 2.51 14.04
CA VAL A 3 12.85 2.00 13.94
C VAL A 3 11.94 3.12 13.45
N LEU A 4 10.98 2.76 12.59
CA LEU A 4 9.91 3.63 12.12
C LEU A 4 8.58 3.01 12.57
N VAL A 5 7.70 3.84 13.14
CA VAL A 5 6.35 3.46 13.54
C VAL A 5 5.37 4.40 12.85
N ALA A 6 4.32 3.85 12.26
CA ALA A 6 3.25 4.61 11.62
C ALA A 6 1.91 4.32 12.29
N MET A 7 1.13 5.36 12.52
CA MET A 7 -0.14 5.28 13.24
C MET A 7 -1.25 6.02 12.51
N SER A 8 -2.46 5.44 12.51
CA SER A 8 -3.66 6.19 12.11
C SER A 8 -3.88 7.35 13.07
N THR A 9 -4.11 8.55 12.54
CA THR A 9 -4.30 9.82 13.26
C THR A 9 -3.12 10.27 14.15
N GLY A 10 -1.99 9.56 14.08
CA GLY A 10 -0.75 9.91 14.80
C GLY A 10 0.38 10.32 13.86
N GLY A 11 0.39 9.76 12.66
CA GLY A 11 1.48 9.97 11.69
C GLY A 11 2.63 8.98 11.84
N VAL A 12 3.78 9.35 11.33
CA VAL A 12 5.03 8.58 11.36
C VAL A 12 5.95 9.12 12.42
N TYR A 13 6.55 8.22 13.18
CA TYR A 13 7.59 8.52 14.16
C TYR A 13 8.82 7.67 13.92
N ARG A 14 9.98 8.23 14.19
CA ARG A 14 11.27 7.54 14.05
C ARG A 14 12.08 7.62 15.32
N THR A 15 12.85 6.56 15.57
CA THR A 15 13.92 6.53 16.55
C THR A 15 15.23 6.15 15.88
N SER A 16 16.35 6.67 16.37
CA SER A 16 17.72 6.27 15.98
C SER A 16 18.50 5.67 17.14
N ASP A 17 17.90 5.58 18.32
CA ASP A 17 18.52 5.15 19.58
C ASP A 17 17.87 3.91 20.20
N GLY A 18 17.22 3.08 19.36
CA GLY A 18 16.58 1.84 19.83
C GLY A 18 15.28 2.07 20.59
N GLY A 19 14.63 3.22 20.41
CA GLY A 19 13.34 3.53 21.03
C GLY A 19 13.42 4.35 22.32
N HIS A 20 14.61 4.82 22.70
CA HIS A 20 14.76 5.69 23.87
C HIS A 20 14.18 7.09 23.64
N SER A 21 14.28 7.60 22.40
CA SER A 21 13.61 8.84 22.00
C SER A 21 12.94 8.67 20.63
N TRP A 22 11.89 9.47 20.39
CA TRP A 22 11.11 9.44 19.15
C TRP A 22 10.89 10.85 18.64
N VAL A 23 11.00 11.02 17.33
CA VAL A 23 10.71 12.28 16.64
C VAL A 23 9.62 12.07 15.59
N ALA A 24 8.71 13.05 15.47
CA ALA A 24 7.71 13.07 14.40
C ALA A 24 8.43 13.19 13.04
N SER A 25 7.96 12.48 12.03
CA SER A 25 8.61 12.33 10.73
C SER A 25 7.60 12.39 9.58
N ASN A 26 6.84 13.49 9.53
CA ASN A 26 5.68 13.66 8.65
C ASN A 26 5.87 14.76 7.60
N THR A 27 7.07 15.33 7.48
CA THR A 27 7.34 16.41 6.52
C THR A 27 6.96 16.00 5.11
N GLY A 28 6.01 16.71 4.51
CA GLY A 28 5.49 16.45 3.16
C GLY A 28 4.22 15.59 3.10
N ILE A 29 3.80 14.97 4.20
CA ILE A 29 2.52 14.23 4.25
C ILE A 29 1.37 15.18 4.57
N GLN A 30 0.41 15.26 3.66
CA GLN A 30 -0.76 16.11 3.79
C GLN A 30 -1.84 15.51 4.70
N VAL A 31 -2.56 16.39 5.40
CA VAL A 31 -3.78 16.07 6.16
C VAL A 31 -4.91 16.95 5.69
N GLY A 32 -5.99 16.36 5.15
CA GLY A 32 -7.12 17.12 4.60
C GLY A 32 -8.23 17.44 5.61
N PHE A 33 -8.15 16.94 6.84
CA PHE A 33 -9.17 17.13 7.89
C PHE A 33 -8.71 18.02 9.06
N LEU A 34 -7.52 18.61 8.97
CA LEU A 34 -7.00 19.58 9.92
C LEU A 34 -6.89 20.97 9.28
N PRO A 35 -6.95 22.07 10.06
CA PRO A 35 -6.77 23.43 9.54
C PRO A 35 -5.39 23.66 8.90
N ASP A 36 -4.34 23.06 9.48
CA ASP A 36 -3.00 23.03 8.89
C ASP A 36 -2.91 21.78 7.99
N PRO A 37 -2.65 21.92 6.69
CA PRO A 37 -2.53 20.77 5.80
C PRO A 37 -1.24 19.97 5.98
N PHE A 38 -0.21 20.53 6.65
CA PHE A 38 1.09 19.87 6.88
C PHE A 38 1.53 19.96 8.34
N PRO A 39 0.72 19.45 9.29
CA PRO A 39 1.05 19.54 10.70
C PRO A 39 2.21 18.61 11.06
N GLU A 40 2.88 18.88 12.17
CA GLU A 40 3.96 18.04 12.69
C GLU A 40 3.51 16.59 12.93
N PHE A 41 2.27 16.39 13.38
CA PHE A 41 1.66 15.07 13.62
C PHE A 41 0.14 15.14 13.37
N GLY A 42 -0.50 13.95 13.32
CA GLY A 42 -1.95 13.84 13.09
C GLY A 42 -2.30 13.23 11.73
N GLN A 43 -1.29 12.88 10.91
CA GLN A 43 -1.50 12.16 9.65
C GLN A 43 -2.16 10.81 9.92
N CYS A 44 -3.09 10.42 9.04
CA CYS A 44 -3.75 9.13 9.13
C CYS A 44 -3.04 8.14 8.19
N VAL A 45 -1.94 7.56 8.67
CA VAL A 45 -1.15 6.60 7.89
C VAL A 45 -1.79 5.23 7.96
N HIS A 46 -2.09 4.65 6.81
CA HIS A 46 -2.72 3.35 6.71
C HIS A 46 -1.70 2.21 6.69
N LYS A 47 -0.66 2.35 5.88
CA LYS A 47 0.40 1.35 5.74
C LYS A 47 1.69 2.03 5.29
N VAL A 48 2.82 1.50 5.78
CA VAL A 48 4.15 1.83 5.27
C VAL A 48 4.81 0.51 4.84
N ALA A 49 5.43 0.51 3.67
CA ALA A 49 6.24 -0.58 3.16
C ALA A 49 7.66 -0.08 2.92
N ARG A 50 8.65 -0.88 3.34
CA ARG A 50 10.07 -0.61 3.15
C ARG A 50 10.58 -1.42 1.98
N ASN A 51 11.37 -0.79 1.12
CA ASN A 51 12.08 -1.51 0.08
C ASN A 51 13.18 -2.38 0.72
N PRO A 52 13.23 -3.71 0.48
CA PRO A 52 14.24 -4.57 1.09
C PRO A 52 15.67 -4.25 0.64
N ASP A 53 15.89 -3.89 -0.64
CA ASP A 53 17.21 -3.61 -1.20
C ASP A 53 17.65 -2.15 -1.06
N ARG A 54 16.70 -1.26 -0.72
CA ARG A 54 16.95 0.16 -0.41
C ARG A 54 16.33 0.50 0.93
N PRO A 55 17.02 0.21 2.02
CA PRO A 55 16.44 0.36 3.36
C PRO A 55 16.07 1.79 3.77
N GLU A 56 16.55 2.79 3.06
CA GLU A 56 16.15 4.20 3.19
C GLU A 56 14.90 4.55 2.39
N GLN A 57 14.46 3.69 1.45
CA GLN A 57 13.29 3.95 0.62
C GLN A 57 12.04 3.31 1.25
N PHE A 58 11.04 4.14 1.45
CA PHE A 58 9.72 3.74 1.94
C PHE A 58 8.61 4.21 1.03
N PHE A 59 7.53 3.43 0.99
CA PHE A 59 6.26 3.80 0.38
C PHE A 59 5.19 3.85 1.47
N ALA A 60 4.32 4.84 1.42
CA ALA A 60 3.25 4.99 2.40
C ALA A 60 1.90 5.22 1.71
N GLN A 61 0.90 4.42 2.07
CA GLN A 61 -0.49 4.72 1.81
C GLN A 61 -1.05 5.48 2.99
N ASN A 62 -1.53 6.67 2.74
CA ASN A 62 -2.15 7.52 3.75
C ASN A 62 -3.65 7.70 3.46
N HIS A 63 -4.39 8.31 4.39
CA HIS A 63 -5.79 8.70 4.19
C HIS A 63 -5.93 9.71 3.04
N HIS A 64 -4.97 10.64 2.94
CA HIS A 64 -4.86 11.58 1.84
C HIS A 64 -3.49 11.40 1.18
N GLY A 65 -3.47 10.71 0.06
CA GLY A 65 -2.28 10.55 -0.76
C GLY A 65 -1.53 9.24 -0.59
N VAL A 66 -0.66 9.03 -1.56
CA VAL A 66 0.37 8.00 -1.60
C VAL A 66 1.71 8.71 -1.64
N TYR A 67 2.64 8.26 -0.82
CA TYR A 67 3.90 8.95 -0.61
C TYR A 67 5.10 8.02 -0.72
N ARG A 68 6.24 8.62 -1.09
CA ARG A 68 7.56 7.98 -1.05
C ARG A 68 8.52 8.82 -0.21
N SER A 69 9.36 8.13 0.54
CA SER A 69 10.55 8.67 1.18
C SER A 69 11.78 7.96 0.63
N ASP A 70 12.86 8.71 0.36
CA ASP A 70 14.16 8.17 -0.06
C ASP A 70 15.26 8.48 0.97
N ASP A 71 14.89 8.95 2.16
CA ASP A 71 15.81 9.40 3.23
C ASP A 71 15.52 8.73 4.59
N GLY A 72 14.99 7.52 4.55
CA GLY A 72 14.70 6.75 5.77
C GLY A 72 13.43 7.25 6.50
N GLY A 73 12.49 7.85 5.80
CA GLY A 73 11.23 8.36 6.33
C GLY A 73 11.36 9.74 6.98
N VAL A 74 12.41 10.53 6.69
CA VAL A 74 12.55 11.91 7.20
C VAL A 74 11.62 12.85 6.46
N THR A 75 11.64 12.78 5.12
CA THR A 75 10.76 13.56 4.24
C THR A 75 9.98 12.66 3.29
N TRP A 76 8.81 13.13 2.89
CA TRP A 76 7.89 12.40 2.03
C TRP A 76 7.45 13.25 0.85
N SER A 77 7.43 12.64 -0.32
CA SER A 77 6.93 13.25 -1.56
C SER A 77 5.71 12.50 -2.06
N SER A 78 4.69 13.23 -2.51
CA SER A 78 3.51 12.60 -3.13
C SER A 78 3.91 11.90 -4.43
N ILE A 79 3.37 10.70 -4.61
CA ILE A 79 3.52 9.87 -5.81
C ILE A 79 2.14 9.40 -6.31
N ALA A 80 1.09 10.16 -6.04
CA ALA A 80 -0.29 9.79 -6.42
C ALA A 80 -0.65 10.11 -7.86
N ASP A 81 0.21 10.83 -8.59
CA ASP A 81 -0.05 11.20 -9.98
C ASP A 81 -0.22 9.96 -10.86
N GLY A 82 -1.28 9.95 -11.69
CA GLY A 82 -1.62 8.82 -12.55
C GLY A 82 -2.47 7.72 -11.87
N LEU A 83 -2.72 7.80 -10.56
CA LEU A 83 -3.69 6.94 -9.90
C LEU A 83 -5.12 7.48 -10.07
N PRO A 84 -6.14 6.58 -10.16
CA PRO A 84 -7.54 7.01 -10.27
C PRO A 84 -8.10 7.57 -8.95
N SER A 85 -7.43 7.30 -7.84
CA SER A 85 -7.69 7.81 -6.49
C SER A 85 -6.43 7.67 -5.66
N ASP A 86 -6.21 8.60 -4.76
CA ASP A 86 -5.10 8.60 -3.79
C ASP A 86 -5.49 7.95 -2.45
N PHE A 87 -6.75 7.55 -2.28
CA PHE A 87 -7.24 6.84 -1.10
C PHE A 87 -7.13 5.32 -1.27
N GLY A 88 -6.68 4.63 -0.25
CA GLY A 88 -6.58 3.19 -0.16
C GLY A 88 -6.06 2.74 1.20
N PHE A 89 -5.82 1.44 1.38
CA PHE A 89 -5.27 0.92 2.63
C PHE A 89 -3.93 0.23 2.46
N PRO A 90 -3.75 -0.71 1.49
CA PRO A 90 -2.51 -1.46 1.36
C PRO A 90 -1.48 -0.72 0.52
N VAL A 91 -0.23 -0.92 0.85
CA VAL A 91 0.93 -0.75 -0.01
C VAL A 91 1.93 -1.84 0.33
N VAL A 92 2.53 -2.45 -0.69
CA VAL A 92 3.60 -3.46 -0.54
C VAL A 92 4.69 -3.23 -1.57
N THR A 93 5.91 -3.62 -1.26
CA THR A 93 7.08 -3.50 -2.15
C THR A 93 7.44 -4.86 -2.73
N HIS A 94 8.01 -4.85 -3.91
CA HIS A 94 8.55 -6.06 -4.54
C HIS A 94 9.81 -6.53 -3.77
N PRO A 95 9.98 -7.84 -3.52
CA PRO A 95 11.10 -8.34 -2.72
C PRO A 95 12.46 -8.19 -3.40
N HIS A 96 12.53 -8.23 -4.74
CA HIS A 96 13.79 -8.30 -5.48
C HIS A 96 14.03 -7.11 -6.43
N ARG A 97 13.02 -6.23 -6.63
CA ARG A 97 13.14 -5.10 -7.56
C ARG A 97 12.93 -3.77 -6.85
N PRO A 98 14.01 -3.01 -6.57
CA PRO A 98 13.89 -1.67 -6.01
C PRO A 98 13.04 -0.74 -6.90
N GLY A 99 12.21 0.07 -6.25
CA GLY A 99 11.31 0.99 -6.95
C GLY A 99 9.99 0.35 -7.43
N VAL A 100 9.82 -0.96 -7.31
CA VAL A 100 8.55 -1.63 -7.60
C VAL A 100 7.69 -1.73 -6.35
N ALA A 101 6.47 -1.22 -6.46
CA ALA A 101 5.48 -1.29 -5.38
C ALA A 101 4.07 -1.51 -5.95
N TYR A 102 3.19 -2.04 -5.09
CA TYR A 102 1.81 -2.33 -5.42
C TYR A 102 0.88 -1.68 -4.41
N LEU A 103 -0.28 -1.24 -4.88
CA LEU A 103 -1.36 -0.73 -4.05
C LEU A 103 -2.74 -1.03 -4.66
N PHE A 104 -3.79 -0.84 -3.86
CA PHE A 104 -5.17 -1.05 -4.29
C PHE A 104 -5.99 0.20 -3.95
N PRO A 105 -6.22 1.11 -4.92
CA PRO A 105 -6.98 2.32 -4.69
C PRO A 105 -8.46 2.03 -4.45
N LEU A 106 -9.05 2.84 -3.59
CA LEU A 106 -10.50 2.90 -3.35
C LEU A 106 -11.00 4.32 -3.66
N THR A 107 -12.28 4.47 -3.95
CA THR A 107 -12.85 5.74 -4.42
C THR A 107 -12.70 6.86 -3.39
N ALA A 108 -13.02 6.59 -2.12
CA ALA A 108 -12.88 7.55 -1.01
C ALA A 108 -13.06 6.83 0.35
N ASP A 109 -12.85 7.56 1.44
CA ASP A 109 -12.96 7.07 2.81
C ASP A 109 -14.33 6.48 3.16
N ARG A 110 -15.40 7.07 2.63
CA ARG A 110 -16.79 6.62 2.78
C ARG A 110 -17.30 5.77 1.62
N LEU A 111 -16.53 5.69 0.53
CA LEU A 111 -16.83 4.95 -0.69
C LEU A 111 -15.73 3.90 -0.91
N ARG A 112 -15.71 2.88 -0.03
CA ARG A 112 -14.63 1.88 0.04
C ARG A 112 -14.80 0.77 -0.99
N TYR A 113 -14.93 1.16 -2.24
CA TYR A 113 -14.92 0.30 -3.42
C TYR A 113 -13.99 0.89 -4.49
N PRO A 114 -13.50 0.09 -5.44
CA PRO A 114 -12.57 0.57 -6.46
C PRO A 114 -13.19 1.64 -7.34
N PRO A 115 -12.40 2.60 -7.82
CA PRO A 115 -12.82 3.52 -8.88
C PRO A 115 -13.42 2.76 -10.07
N GLU A 116 -14.41 3.35 -10.73
CA GLU A 116 -15.14 2.75 -11.84
C GLU A 116 -15.82 1.40 -11.54
N TYR A 117 -15.92 1.02 -10.25
CA TYR A 117 -16.42 -0.29 -9.80
C TYR A 117 -15.63 -1.48 -10.34
N ARG A 118 -14.33 -1.31 -10.64
CA ARG A 118 -13.46 -2.32 -11.22
C ARG A 118 -12.25 -2.55 -10.33
N ALA A 119 -12.08 -3.78 -9.89
CA ALA A 119 -10.89 -4.17 -9.14
C ALA A 119 -9.65 -4.05 -10.03
N ARG A 120 -8.65 -3.30 -9.56
CA ARG A 120 -7.32 -3.19 -10.17
C ARG A 120 -6.28 -3.04 -9.08
N VAL A 121 -5.24 -3.84 -9.15
CA VAL A 121 -4.00 -3.58 -8.41
C VAL A 121 -3.18 -2.62 -9.26
N TYR A 122 -2.60 -1.60 -8.66
CA TYR A 122 -1.71 -0.67 -9.36
C TYR A 122 -0.26 -0.98 -9.01
N ARG A 123 0.57 -1.12 -10.04
CA ARG A 123 2.02 -1.34 -9.93
C ARG A 123 2.76 -0.10 -10.43
N THR A 124 3.74 0.34 -9.68
CA THR A 124 4.83 1.20 -10.17
C THR A 124 6.09 0.38 -10.38
N GLU A 125 6.89 0.73 -11.38
CA GLU A 125 8.22 0.16 -11.62
C GLU A 125 9.33 1.22 -11.56
N ASP A 126 8.94 2.47 -11.33
CA ASP A 126 9.80 3.66 -11.33
C ASP A 126 9.66 4.48 -10.04
N ALA A 127 9.40 3.79 -8.93
CA ALA A 127 9.26 4.37 -7.59
C ALA A 127 8.15 5.42 -7.48
N GLY A 128 7.05 5.23 -8.22
CA GLY A 128 5.86 6.07 -8.18
C GLY A 128 5.86 7.24 -9.16
N ALA A 129 6.80 7.28 -10.12
CA ALA A 129 6.73 8.27 -11.20
C ALA A 129 5.61 7.94 -12.21
N SER A 130 5.25 6.66 -12.33
CA SER A 130 4.09 6.20 -13.10
C SER A 130 3.43 4.97 -12.46
N TRP A 131 2.15 4.74 -12.82
CA TRP A 131 1.35 3.63 -12.31
C TRP A 131 0.63 2.89 -13.42
N THR A 132 0.68 1.56 -13.39
CA THR A 132 -0.04 0.68 -14.32
C THR A 132 -1.13 -0.09 -13.57
N GLY A 133 -2.37 -0.04 -14.06
CA GLY A 133 -3.49 -0.79 -13.51
C GLY A 133 -3.52 -2.23 -14.04
N LEU A 134 -3.35 -3.19 -13.15
CA LEU A 134 -3.29 -4.63 -13.43
C LEU A 134 -4.65 -5.27 -13.13
N HIS A 135 -5.29 -5.91 -14.13
CA HIS A 135 -6.66 -6.41 -13.99
C HIS A 135 -6.97 -7.67 -14.83
N ALA A 136 -6.05 -8.15 -15.66
CA ALA A 136 -6.30 -9.32 -16.49
C ALA A 136 -6.66 -10.54 -15.62
N GLY A 137 -7.87 -11.09 -15.80
CA GLY A 137 -8.41 -12.20 -14.99
C GLY A 137 -9.16 -11.78 -13.72
N LEU A 138 -9.19 -10.49 -13.37
CA LEU A 138 -10.13 -9.97 -12.36
C LEU A 138 -11.53 -9.78 -12.97
N PRO A 139 -12.61 -9.74 -12.15
CA PRO A 139 -13.96 -9.57 -12.65
C PRO A 139 -14.13 -8.30 -13.49
N ASP A 140 -14.67 -8.44 -14.71
CA ASP A 140 -14.99 -7.32 -15.62
C ASP A 140 -16.32 -6.64 -15.28
N ALA A 141 -17.23 -7.37 -14.64
CA ALA A 141 -18.51 -6.83 -14.18
C ALA A 141 -18.28 -5.87 -12.99
N PRO A 142 -19.24 -4.96 -12.71
CA PRO A 142 -19.16 -4.14 -11.52
C PRO A 142 -18.90 -4.99 -10.27
N PHE A 143 -17.81 -4.73 -9.60
CA PHE A 143 -17.32 -5.45 -8.44
C PHE A 143 -16.91 -4.45 -7.37
N TYR A 144 -17.34 -4.63 -6.13
CA TYR A 144 -17.21 -3.66 -5.04
C TYR A 144 -16.29 -4.14 -3.91
N PRO A 145 -15.11 -4.71 -4.20
CA PRO A 145 -14.23 -5.20 -3.15
C PRO A 145 -13.60 -4.04 -2.37
N SER A 146 -13.39 -4.27 -1.08
CA SER A 146 -12.54 -3.44 -0.25
C SER A 146 -11.35 -4.28 0.19
N VAL A 147 -10.13 -3.83 -0.13
CA VAL A 147 -8.88 -4.48 0.27
C VAL A 147 -8.26 -3.69 1.41
N LEU A 148 -8.04 -4.35 2.55
CA LEU A 148 -7.51 -3.71 3.75
C LEU A 148 -5.99 -3.78 3.82
N ARG A 149 -5.39 -3.10 4.83
CA ARG A 149 -3.95 -2.88 5.01
C ARG A 149 -3.09 -4.12 4.80
N ASP A 150 -3.47 -5.23 5.46
CA ASP A 150 -2.72 -6.48 5.45
C ASP A 150 -3.32 -7.54 4.51
N ALA A 151 -4.34 -7.17 3.77
CA ALA A 151 -4.99 -8.04 2.79
C ALA A 151 -4.38 -7.98 1.39
N LEU A 152 -3.25 -7.30 1.20
CA LEU A 152 -2.39 -7.36 0.02
C LEU A 152 -0.99 -7.79 0.47
N CYS A 153 -0.40 -8.78 -0.20
CA CYS A 153 0.99 -9.21 0.03
C CYS A 153 1.68 -9.64 -1.26
N VAL A 154 3.00 -9.72 -1.19
CA VAL A 154 3.90 -10.25 -2.21
C VAL A 154 4.71 -11.35 -1.56
N ASP A 155 4.98 -12.46 -2.25
CA ASP A 155 5.91 -13.49 -1.80
C ASP A 155 7.34 -13.18 -2.27
N ASP A 156 8.28 -14.07 -1.97
CA ASP A 156 9.71 -13.96 -2.29
C ASP A 156 10.13 -14.84 -3.48
N ALA A 157 9.18 -15.35 -4.25
CA ALA A 157 9.46 -16.11 -5.47
C ALA A 157 10.03 -15.21 -6.60
N ASP A 158 10.52 -15.83 -7.66
CA ASP A 158 10.97 -15.17 -8.88
C ASP A 158 10.41 -15.95 -10.09
N PRO A 159 9.41 -15.39 -10.82
CA PRO A 159 8.72 -14.11 -10.59
C PRO A 159 7.92 -14.09 -9.28
N ALA A 160 7.80 -12.91 -8.67
CA ALA A 160 7.12 -12.76 -7.39
C ALA A 160 5.60 -12.95 -7.50
N GLY A 161 5.03 -13.76 -6.63
CA GLY A 161 3.58 -13.89 -6.49
C GLY A 161 2.97 -12.68 -5.78
N VAL A 162 1.82 -12.22 -6.28
CA VAL A 162 1.05 -11.12 -5.66
C VAL A 162 -0.32 -11.63 -5.27
N TYR A 163 -0.79 -11.32 -4.06
CA TYR A 163 -2.02 -11.87 -3.51
C TYR A 163 -2.84 -10.78 -2.85
N PHE A 164 -4.16 -10.78 -3.06
CA PHE A 164 -5.03 -9.93 -2.24
C PHE A 164 -6.32 -10.63 -1.85
N GLY A 165 -6.82 -10.22 -0.70
CA GLY A 165 -8.12 -10.66 -0.17
C GLY A 165 -9.06 -9.48 0.01
N THR A 166 -10.36 -9.74 -0.08
CA THR A 166 -11.42 -8.74 -0.02
C THR A 166 -12.26 -8.88 1.24
N ARG A 167 -12.90 -7.80 1.67
CA ARG A 167 -13.89 -7.86 2.73
C ARG A 167 -15.17 -8.62 2.35
N SER A 168 -15.40 -8.85 1.07
CA SER A 168 -16.50 -9.69 0.57
C SER A 168 -16.15 -11.18 0.52
N GLY A 169 -14.94 -11.58 0.89
CA GLY A 169 -14.55 -12.98 1.11
C GLY A 169 -13.95 -13.68 -0.10
N GLU A 170 -13.43 -12.93 -1.07
CA GLU A 170 -12.67 -13.49 -2.18
C GLU A 170 -11.16 -13.33 -1.92
N VAL A 171 -10.37 -14.26 -2.47
CA VAL A 171 -8.91 -14.16 -2.54
C VAL A 171 -8.47 -14.36 -3.98
N PHE A 172 -7.63 -13.45 -4.45
CA PHE A 172 -7.02 -13.49 -5.79
C PHE A 172 -5.50 -13.65 -5.66
N ALA A 173 -4.93 -14.38 -6.60
CA ALA A 173 -3.50 -14.63 -6.71
C ALA A 173 -3.02 -14.38 -8.14
N SER A 174 -1.80 -13.88 -8.25
CA SER A 174 -1.01 -13.75 -9.46
C SER A 174 0.32 -14.44 -9.24
N ALA A 175 0.79 -15.20 -10.24
CA ALA A 175 2.10 -15.85 -10.22
C ALA A 175 3.11 -15.13 -11.16
N ASP A 176 2.73 -13.97 -11.71
CA ASP A 176 3.45 -13.22 -12.74
C ASP A 176 3.50 -11.72 -12.39
N GLU A 177 3.76 -11.42 -11.13
CA GLU A 177 3.93 -10.05 -10.63
C GLU A 177 2.70 -9.14 -10.84
N GLY A 178 1.50 -9.72 -10.96
CA GLY A 178 0.24 -9.01 -11.14
C GLY A 178 -0.22 -8.89 -12.60
N ASP A 179 0.52 -9.40 -13.57
CA ASP A 179 0.15 -9.31 -14.99
C ASP A 179 -1.12 -10.10 -15.30
N SER A 180 -1.35 -11.23 -14.61
CA SER A 180 -2.62 -11.97 -14.66
C SER A 180 -3.05 -12.47 -13.28
N TRP A 181 -4.38 -12.62 -13.08
CA TRP A 181 -4.99 -12.95 -11.81
C TRP A 181 -5.90 -14.16 -11.92
N SER A 182 -5.92 -14.97 -10.86
CA SER A 182 -6.87 -16.07 -10.68
C SER A 182 -7.55 -15.94 -9.32
N GLN A 183 -8.85 -16.20 -9.26
CA GLN A 183 -9.56 -16.32 -7.99
C GLN A 183 -9.25 -17.69 -7.37
N VAL A 184 -8.61 -17.69 -6.20
CA VAL A 184 -8.18 -18.92 -5.52
C VAL A 184 -9.11 -19.32 -4.36
N ALA A 185 -9.90 -18.39 -3.84
CA ALA A 185 -10.93 -18.66 -2.85
C ALA A 185 -12.10 -17.69 -2.98
N ALA A 186 -13.28 -18.13 -2.54
CA ALA A 186 -14.51 -17.32 -2.49
C ALA A 186 -15.35 -17.74 -1.28
N HIS A 187 -16.35 -16.89 -0.96
CA HIS A 187 -17.32 -17.15 0.13
C HIS A 187 -16.69 -17.32 1.52
N LEU A 188 -15.49 -16.74 1.72
CA LEU A 188 -14.88 -16.64 3.04
C LEU A 188 -15.56 -15.51 3.85
N PRO A 189 -15.41 -15.49 5.18
CA PRO A 189 -15.60 -14.25 5.95
C PRO A 189 -14.71 -13.11 5.43
N ASP A 190 -14.90 -11.89 5.95
CA ASP A 190 -14.04 -10.74 5.65
C ASP A 190 -12.54 -11.15 5.69
N VAL A 191 -11.84 -11.03 4.56
CA VAL A 191 -10.40 -11.30 4.50
C VAL A 191 -9.65 -10.05 4.93
N LEU A 192 -9.13 -10.07 6.14
CA LEU A 192 -8.44 -8.93 6.75
C LEU A 192 -6.91 -8.99 6.56
N CYS A 193 -6.39 -10.18 6.31
CA CYS A 193 -4.95 -10.42 6.14
C CYS A 193 -4.73 -11.57 5.15
N VAL A 194 -3.74 -11.40 4.26
CA VAL A 194 -3.22 -12.45 3.38
C VAL A 194 -1.71 -12.53 3.60
N ARG A 195 -1.19 -13.75 3.70
CA ARG A 195 0.25 -14.03 3.77
C ARG A 195 0.56 -15.22 2.88
N ALA A 196 1.63 -15.12 2.13
CA ALA A 196 2.22 -16.22 1.39
C ALA A 196 3.40 -16.80 2.17
N ALA A 197 3.61 -18.10 2.04
CA ALA A 197 4.76 -18.79 2.61
C ALA A 197 5.14 -19.97 1.70
N THR A 198 6.44 -20.20 1.52
CA THR A 198 6.95 -21.39 0.88
C THR A 198 6.99 -22.51 1.90
N ILE A 199 6.31 -23.62 1.61
CA ILE A 199 6.35 -24.83 2.43
C ILE A 199 7.46 -25.71 1.87
N GLN A 200 8.46 -26.00 2.70
CA GLN A 200 9.57 -26.93 2.38
C GLN A 200 9.20 -28.35 2.74
#